data_ed2be0926d09526271e61f576d94c071
#
_entry.id   ed2be0926d09526271e61f576d94c071
#
_cell.length_a   1.000
_cell.length_b   1.000
_cell.length_c   1.000
_cell.angle_alpha   90.00
_cell.angle_beta   90.00
_cell.angle_gamma   90.00
#
_symmetry.space_group_name_H-M   'P 1'
#
loop_
_entity.id
_entity.type
_entity.pdbx_description
1 polymer ?
#
loop_
_entity_poly.entity_id
_entity_poly.type
_entity_poly.pdbx_seq_one_letter_code
_entity_poly.pdbx_strand_id
1 'polypeptide(L)'
;MKSIIGRVILYPVLIINILFIGLLLLSAYSPYFYPSDYPYLAISGLLFPVFLVVNICFVAFWIFVCWKYVFITLAAFLLCYPQIRTCIPIHFQTEKIPEESFKVLSYNVMRFGNLEKENGKNAMLAYLKKEDADILCMQEYDVSWDENYLTQKDVEKELSAYPYRRIMQKQLACYSKYPILSARFLDCKSNYNGAALFELKIGQDTITLINCHLESNKLTKEDKTVYENMLKSPQTDKVKKGTRQLAAKLADASVIRASQARIVAGEISASRHSHVIVCGDFNDTSISYTHRVISQSLNDAFTETGGGLGVSYNMHRFYFKIDHILTSKNTKVYNCIVDHSIKDSDHYPIKCYIL
;
A
#
# COMPACT_ATOMS: atom_id res chain seq x y z
N MET A 1 16.54 -32.43 40.17
CA MET A 1 17.08 -32.65 38.82
C MET A 1 16.17 -32.10 37.70
N LYS A 2 14.85 -32.36 37.65
CA LYS A 2 13.94 -31.78 36.64
C LYS A 2 13.97 -30.24 36.55
N SER A 3 14.27 -29.51 37.62
CA SER A 3 14.27 -28.05 37.64
C SER A 3 15.51 -27.39 37.00
N ILE A 4 16.68 -28.00 37.05
CA ILE A 4 17.94 -27.43 36.53
C ILE A 4 18.02 -27.66 35.03
N ILE A 5 17.74 -28.89 34.54
CA ILE A 5 17.74 -29.24 33.11
C ILE A 5 16.66 -28.41 32.36
N GLY A 6 15.49 -28.24 32.98
CA GLY A 6 14.45 -27.39 32.42
C GLY A 6 14.90 -25.92 32.23
N ARG A 7 15.58 -25.36 33.24
CA ARG A 7 16.08 -23.97 33.16
C ARG A 7 17.20 -23.81 32.12
N VAL A 8 18.09 -24.75 31.99
CA VAL A 8 19.20 -24.73 30.98
C VAL A 8 18.65 -24.67 29.54
N ILE A 9 17.53 -25.31 29.27
CA ILE A 9 16.90 -25.31 27.94
C ILE A 9 15.99 -24.06 27.73
N LEU A 10 15.26 -23.64 28.77
CA LEU A 10 14.28 -22.56 28.64
C LEU A 10 14.92 -21.17 28.48
N TYR A 11 16.04 -20.90 29.15
CA TYR A 11 16.72 -19.60 29.05
C TYR A 11 17.21 -19.25 27.64
N PRO A 12 17.87 -20.13 26.86
CA PRO A 12 18.20 -19.85 25.47
C PRO A 12 17.00 -19.53 24.63
N VAL A 13 15.88 -20.27 24.76
CA VAL A 13 14.64 -20.00 24.03
C VAL A 13 14.05 -18.65 24.42
N LEU A 14 14.10 -18.28 25.70
CA LEU A 14 13.64 -16.97 26.18
C LEU A 14 14.52 -15.84 25.60
N ILE A 15 15.84 -16.01 25.55
CA ILE A 15 16.75 -15.03 24.94
C ILE A 15 16.43 -14.84 23.46
N ILE A 16 16.20 -15.93 22.73
CA ILE A 16 15.77 -15.86 21.32
C ILE A 16 14.44 -15.14 21.19
N ASN A 17 13.45 -15.42 22.05
CA ASN A 17 12.18 -14.71 22.03
C ASN A 17 12.37 -13.20 22.30
N ILE A 18 13.18 -12.82 23.28
CA ILE A 18 13.47 -11.40 23.57
C ILE A 18 14.13 -10.71 22.36
N LEU A 19 15.05 -11.41 21.67
CA LEU A 19 15.65 -10.91 20.43
C LEU A 19 14.57 -10.64 19.37
N PHE A 20 13.65 -11.60 19.13
CA PHE A 20 12.56 -11.42 18.17
C PHE A 20 11.54 -10.36 18.60
N ILE A 21 11.33 -10.15 19.89
CA ILE A 21 10.56 -9.01 20.41
C ILE A 21 11.26 -7.70 20.04
N GLY A 22 12.58 -7.61 20.24
CA GLY A 22 13.37 -6.44 19.86
C GLY A 22 13.25 -6.13 18.35
N LEU A 23 13.34 -7.17 17.50
CA LEU A 23 13.16 -7.04 16.05
C LEU A 23 11.72 -6.62 15.66
N LEU A 24 10.71 -7.16 16.34
CA LEU A 24 9.31 -6.75 16.16
C LEU A 24 9.14 -5.26 16.48
N LEU A 25 9.61 -4.80 17.63
CA LEU A 25 9.51 -3.40 18.03
C LEU A 25 10.30 -2.49 17.10
N LEU A 26 11.53 -2.88 16.73
CA LEU A 26 12.33 -2.13 15.75
C LEU A 26 11.60 -1.95 14.43
N SER A 27 11.00 -3.03 13.90
CA SER A 27 10.21 -2.96 12.65
C SER A 27 8.92 -2.18 12.81
N ALA A 28 8.22 -2.30 13.96
CA ALA A 28 7.01 -1.53 14.25
C ALA A 28 7.25 -0.01 14.29
N TYR A 29 8.40 0.40 14.82
CA TYR A 29 8.78 1.81 14.95
C TYR A 29 9.66 2.31 13.79
N SER A 30 9.92 1.50 12.77
CA SER A 30 10.65 1.89 11.56
C SER A 30 10.09 3.14 10.87
N PRO A 31 8.75 3.42 10.86
CA PRO A 31 8.20 4.63 10.26
C PRO A 31 8.71 5.94 10.86
N TYR A 32 9.31 5.90 12.04
CA TYR A 32 9.86 7.09 12.72
C TYR A 32 11.32 7.38 12.36
N PHE A 33 12.01 6.46 11.70
CA PHE A 33 13.37 6.71 11.19
C PHE A 33 13.29 7.44 9.85
N TYR A 34 13.93 8.61 9.76
CA TYR A 34 14.00 9.35 8.51
C TYR A 34 14.89 8.58 7.50
N PRO A 35 14.38 8.23 6.32
CA PRO A 35 15.12 7.36 5.40
C PRO A 35 16.46 7.91 4.93
N SER A 36 16.63 9.24 4.83
CA SER A 36 17.92 9.82 4.42
C SER A 36 19.01 9.62 5.47
N ASP A 37 18.67 9.52 6.75
CA ASP A 37 19.63 9.35 7.85
C ASP A 37 19.81 7.87 8.19
N TYR A 38 18.72 7.09 8.13
CA TYR A 38 18.70 5.69 8.56
C TYR A 38 17.96 4.80 7.52
N PRO A 39 18.47 4.69 6.25
CA PRO A 39 17.73 4.05 5.17
C PRO A 39 17.40 2.57 5.45
N TYR A 40 18.33 1.81 6.04
CA TYR A 40 18.09 0.39 6.35
C TYR A 40 17.13 0.19 7.52
N LEU A 41 17.13 1.07 8.51
CA LEU A 41 16.17 1.03 9.61
C LEU A 41 14.76 1.40 9.11
N ALA A 42 14.66 2.39 8.23
CA ALA A 42 13.39 2.83 7.67
C ALA A 42 12.67 1.72 6.87
N ILE A 43 13.41 0.87 6.15
CA ILE A 43 12.82 -0.25 5.40
C ILE A 43 12.54 -1.49 6.25
N SER A 44 12.97 -1.52 7.52
CA SER A 44 12.74 -2.69 8.39
C SER A 44 11.26 -2.98 8.66
N GLY A 45 10.37 -2.01 8.45
CA GLY A 45 8.92 -2.18 8.52
C GLY A 45 8.36 -3.23 7.56
N LEU A 46 9.04 -3.48 6.44
CA LEU A 46 8.70 -4.58 5.52
C LEU A 46 8.73 -5.96 6.20
N LEU A 47 9.54 -6.12 7.25
CA LEU A 47 9.69 -7.36 8.00
C LEU A 47 8.72 -7.47 9.19
N PHE A 48 7.93 -6.42 9.48
CA PHE A 48 6.99 -6.41 10.59
C PHE A 48 6.03 -7.60 10.61
N PRO A 49 5.36 -7.98 9.49
CA PRO A 49 4.46 -9.14 9.50
C PRO A 49 5.19 -10.45 9.83
N VAL A 50 6.45 -10.60 9.39
CA VAL A 50 7.25 -11.80 9.67
C VAL A 50 7.57 -11.89 11.17
N PHE A 51 8.05 -10.80 11.77
CA PHE A 51 8.35 -10.79 13.20
C PHE A 51 7.10 -10.91 14.06
N LEU A 52 5.95 -10.39 13.59
CA LEU A 52 4.67 -10.59 14.25
C LEU A 52 4.29 -12.08 14.32
N VAL A 53 4.36 -12.79 13.19
CA VAL A 53 4.06 -14.23 13.12
C VAL A 53 5.01 -15.03 14.01
N VAL A 54 6.33 -14.75 13.98
CA VAL A 54 7.30 -15.43 14.86
C VAL A 54 6.94 -15.23 16.33
N ASN A 55 6.59 -14.02 16.74
CA ASN A 55 6.22 -13.74 18.13
C ASN A 55 4.87 -14.39 18.51
N ILE A 56 3.91 -14.53 17.59
CA ILE A 56 2.70 -15.33 17.81
C ILE A 56 3.05 -16.80 18.06
N CYS A 57 4.00 -17.37 17.31
CA CYS A 57 4.49 -18.74 17.56
C CYS A 57 5.15 -18.86 18.95
N PHE A 58 5.88 -17.85 19.42
CA PHE A 58 6.41 -17.84 20.80
C PHE A 58 5.31 -17.76 21.83
N VAL A 59 4.24 -16.99 21.62
CA VAL A 59 3.07 -16.99 22.53
C VAL A 59 2.50 -18.41 22.62
N ALA A 60 2.23 -19.06 21.48
CA ALA A 60 1.72 -20.43 21.45
C ALA A 60 2.65 -21.39 22.18
N PHE A 61 3.96 -21.33 21.94
CA PHE A 61 4.96 -22.16 22.64
C PHE A 61 4.95 -21.95 24.15
N TRP A 62 4.92 -20.69 24.62
CA TRP A 62 4.95 -20.38 26.04
C TRP A 62 3.67 -20.75 26.79
N ILE A 63 2.51 -20.76 26.15
CA ILE A 63 1.27 -21.24 26.75
C ILE A 63 1.43 -22.68 27.27
N PHE A 64 2.10 -23.54 26.51
CA PHE A 64 2.28 -24.95 26.85
C PHE A 64 3.49 -25.21 27.78
N VAL A 65 4.54 -24.40 27.68
CA VAL A 65 5.82 -24.67 28.36
C VAL A 65 5.96 -23.88 29.65
N CYS A 66 5.69 -22.57 29.62
CA CYS A 66 5.78 -21.69 30.78
C CYS A 66 4.93 -20.42 30.59
N TRP A 67 3.66 -20.49 30.93
CA TRP A 67 2.68 -19.42 30.68
C TRP A 67 3.08 -18.03 31.17
N LYS A 68 3.97 -17.95 32.20
CA LYS A 68 4.46 -16.66 32.71
C LYS A 68 5.23 -15.84 31.67
N TYR A 69 5.91 -16.49 30.72
CA TYR A 69 6.67 -15.82 29.67
C TYR A 69 5.79 -15.29 28.54
N VAL A 70 4.51 -15.74 28.45
CA VAL A 70 3.52 -15.19 27.52
C VAL A 70 3.36 -13.68 27.70
N PHE A 71 3.36 -13.20 28.95
CA PHE A 71 3.16 -11.79 29.25
C PHE A 71 4.24 -10.88 28.70
N ILE A 72 5.48 -11.36 28.51
CA ILE A 72 6.57 -10.58 27.92
C ILE A 72 6.23 -10.26 26.47
N THR A 73 5.77 -11.26 25.70
CA THR A 73 5.39 -11.08 24.29
C THR A 73 4.09 -10.29 24.14
N LEU A 74 3.11 -10.52 25.03
CA LEU A 74 1.87 -9.74 25.04
C LEU A 74 2.11 -8.25 25.34
N ALA A 75 3.06 -7.92 26.22
CA ALA A 75 3.46 -6.54 26.47
C ALA A 75 4.04 -5.88 25.19
N ALA A 76 4.85 -6.63 24.41
CA ALA A 76 5.35 -6.14 23.13
C ALA A 76 4.21 -5.93 22.11
N PHE A 77 3.21 -6.82 22.07
CA PHE A 77 2.03 -6.64 21.20
C PHE A 77 1.22 -5.42 21.61
N LEU A 78 1.08 -5.14 22.90
CA LEU A 78 0.43 -3.93 23.38
C LEU A 78 1.18 -2.66 22.93
N LEU A 79 2.51 -2.67 22.98
CA LEU A 79 3.35 -1.54 22.54
C LEU A 79 3.27 -1.29 21.03
N CYS A 80 3.05 -2.32 20.21
CA CYS A 80 2.90 -2.19 18.75
C CYS A 80 1.48 -2.42 18.26
N TYR A 81 0.48 -2.29 19.15
CA TYR A 81 -0.94 -2.50 18.79
C TYR A 81 -1.42 -1.63 17.62
N PRO A 82 -1.09 -0.32 17.54
CA PRO A 82 -1.47 0.49 16.38
C PRO A 82 -0.95 -0.08 15.06
N GLN A 83 0.30 -0.56 15.04
CA GLN A 83 0.92 -1.15 13.85
C GLN A 83 0.29 -2.50 13.50
N ILE A 84 -0.07 -3.31 14.49
CA ILE A 84 -0.79 -4.57 14.29
C ILE A 84 -2.15 -4.28 13.64
N ARG A 85 -2.92 -3.31 14.19
CA ARG A 85 -4.21 -2.89 13.63
C ARG A 85 -4.09 -2.38 12.19
N THR A 86 -3.05 -1.62 11.90
CA THR A 86 -2.80 -1.09 10.55
C THR A 86 -2.38 -2.19 9.57
N CYS A 87 -1.61 -3.18 10.03
CA CYS A 87 -1.13 -4.29 9.20
C CYS A 87 -2.22 -5.32 8.92
N ILE A 88 -3.04 -5.64 9.92
CA ILE A 88 -4.08 -6.68 9.84
C ILE A 88 -5.35 -6.14 10.52
N PRO A 89 -6.06 -5.20 9.89
CA PRO A 89 -7.35 -4.76 10.41
C PRO A 89 -8.36 -5.89 10.36
N ILE A 90 -9.34 -5.87 11.28
CA ILE A 90 -10.40 -6.87 11.35
C ILE A 90 -11.73 -6.13 11.42
N HIS A 91 -12.32 -5.92 10.25
CA HIS A 91 -13.65 -5.32 10.13
C HIS A 91 -14.53 -6.18 9.23
N PHE A 92 -15.82 -6.21 9.56
CA PHE A 92 -16.84 -6.84 8.72
C PHE A 92 -17.41 -5.79 7.77
N GLN A 93 -17.81 -6.22 6.58
CA GLN A 93 -18.44 -5.33 5.62
C GLN A 93 -19.79 -4.84 6.15
N THR A 94 -20.04 -3.56 5.95
CA THR A 94 -21.34 -2.93 6.23
C THR A 94 -22.33 -3.32 5.15
N GLU A 95 -23.47 -3.91 5.52
CA GLU A 95 -24.50 -4.36 4.57
C GLU A 95 -25.20 -3.18 3.88
N LYS A 96 -25.46 -2.10 4.63
CA LYS A 96 -26.15 -0.91 4.12
C LYS A 96 -25.18 0.27 4.04
N ILE A 97 -24.76 0.59 2.84
CA ILE A 97 -23.98 1.80 2.54
C ILE A 97 -24.98 2.94 2.36
N PRO A 98 -24.78 4.13 2.97
CA PRO A 98 -25.63 5.31 2.76
C PRO A 98 -25.71 5.68 1.27
N GLU A 99 -26.90 6.04 0.79
CA GLU A 99 -27.13 6.35 -0.63
C GLU A 99 -26.34 7.57 -1.12
N GLU A 100 -26.04 8.50 -0.23
CA GLU A 100 -25.25 9.70 -0.54
C GLU A 100 -23.74 9.41 -0.67
N SER A 101 -23.31 8.19 -0.34
CA SER A 101 -21.90 7.80 -0.46
C SER A 101 -21.47 7.68 -1.91
N PHE A 102 -20.29 8.14 -2.22
CA PHE A 102 -19.67 7.95 -3.53
C PHE A 102 -18.53 6.93 -3.45
N LYS A 103 -18.35 6.17 -4.53
CA LYS A 103 -17.34 5.10 -4.63
C LYS A 103 -16.05 5.62 -5.26
N VAL A 104 -14.93 5.46 -4.56
CA VAL A 104 -13.59 5.73 -5.07
C VAL A 104 -12.88 4.42 -5.35
N LEU A 105 -12.23 4.32 -6.51
CA LEU A 105 -11.42 3.18 -6.91
C LEU A 105 -10.05 3.70 -7.36
N SER A 106 -8.98 3.16 -6.78
CA SER A 106 -7.59 3.40 -7.19
C SER A 106 -6.97 2.12 -7.73
N TYR A 107 -6.31 2.21 -8.89
CA TYR A 107 -5.76 1.06 -9.58
C TYR A 107 -4.51 1.41 -10.40
N ASN A 108 -3.37 0.79 -10.08
CA ASN A 108 -2.23 0.76 -10.99
C ASN A 108 -2.57 -0.21 -12.13
N VAL A 109 -2.87 0.34 -13.29
CA VAL A 109 -3.39 -0.42 -14.43
C VAL A 109 -2.30 -1.05 -15.29
N MET A 110 -1.02 -0.91 -14.95
CA MET A 110 0.10 -1.53 -15.69
C MET A 110 -0.10 -1.39 -17.21
N ARG A 111 -0.34 -0.16 -17.70
CA ARG A 111 -0.66 0.12 -19.10
C ARG A 111 -1.84 -0.73 -19.62
N PHE A 112 -2.89 -0.92 -18.80
CA PHE A 112 -4.05 -1.77 -19.08
C PHE A 112 -3.67 -3.21 -19.48
N GLY A 113 -2.79 -3.85 -18.73
CA GLY A 113 -2.30 -5.19 -19.05
C GLY A 113 -1.39 -5.20 -20.28
N ASN A 114 -0.48 -4.20 -20.38
CA ASN A 114 0.43 -3.98 -21.51
C ASN A 114 -0.28 -3.70 -22.84
N LEU A 115 -1.40 -2.99 -22.81
CA LEU A 115 -2.19 -2.54 -23.98
C LEU A 115 -2.86 -3.67 -24.76
N GLU A 116 -2.90 -4.89 -24.25
CA GLU A 116 -3.44 -6.04 -24.97
C GLU A 116 -4.96 -5.98 -25.09
N LYS A 117 -5.47 -6.39 -26.26
CA LYS A 117 -6.89 -6.61 -26.53
C LYS A 117 -7.13 -8.04 -26.94
N GLU A 118 -8.01 -8.73 -26.25
CA GLU A 118 -8.49 -10.05 -26.63
C GLU A 118 -9.87 -9.91 -27.29
N ASN A 119 -9.98 -10.33 -28.56
CA ASN A 119 -11.20 -10.15 -29.38
C ASN A 119 -11.70 -8.69 -29.39
N GLY A 120 -10.76 -7.72 -29.46
CA GLY A 120 -11.06 -6.27 -29.47
C GLY A 120 -11.49 -5.69 -28.12
N LYS A 121 -11.42 -6.45 -27.01
CA LYS A 121 -11.78 -6.03 -25.66
C LYS A 121 -10.57 -6.07 -24.74
N ASN A 122 -10.53 -5.16 -23.79
CA ASN A 122 -9.54 -5.16 -22.70
C ASN A 122 -10.25 -5.50 -21.38
N ALA A 123 -9.75 -6.53 -20.70
CA ALA A 123 -10.37 -7.05 -19.47
C ALA A 123 -10.41 -6.02 -18.35
N MET A 124 -9.37 -5.18 -18.23
CA MET A 124 -9.30 -4.14 -17.20
C MET A 124 -10.32 -3.03 -17.44
N LEU A 125 -10.54 -2.61 -18.69
CA LEU A 125 -11.60 -1.66 -19.01
C LEU A 125 -12.98 -2.23 -18.71
N ALA A 126 -13.20 -3.51 -19.05
CA ALA A 126 -14.46 -4.19 -18.73
C ALA A 126 -14.69 -4.25 -17.21
N TYR A 127 -13.64 -4.51 -16.43
CA TYR A 127 -13.69 -4.47 -14.98
C TYR A 127 -14.02 -3.06 -14.47
N LEU A 128 -13.29 -2.04 -14.90
CA LEU A 128 -13.52 -0.65 -14.46
C LEU A 128 -14.95 -0.18 -14.77
N LYS A 129 -15.46 -0.53 -15.95
CA LYS A 129 -16.84 -0.25 -16.35
C LYS A 129 -17.86 -0.97 -15.45
N LYS A 130 -17.62 -2.25 -15.14
CA LYS A 130 -18.49 -3.05 -14.25
C LYS A 130 -18.49 -2.53 -12.83
N GLU A 131 -17.33 -2.07 -12.32
CA GLU A 131 -17.22 -1.52 -10.96
C GLU A 131 -18.01 -0.23 -10.79
N ASP A 132 -18.20 0.53 -11.88
CA ASP A 132 -19.01 1.75 -11.93
C ASP A 132 -18.72 2.71 -10.76
N ALA A 133 -17.47 2.83 -10.37
CA ALA A 133 -17.06 3.75 -9.32
C ALA A 133 -17.35 5.20 -9.73
N ASP A 134 -17.54 6.09 -8.78
CA ASP A 134 -17.83 7.50 -9.10
C ASP A 134 -16.56 8.27 -9.44
N ILE A 135 -15.42 7.83 -8.87
CA ILE A 135 -14.09 8.38 -9.12
C ILE A 135 -13.13 7.22 -9.35
N LEU A 136 -12.41 7.24 -10.49
CA LEU A 136 -11.34 6.32 -10.84
C LEU A 136 -10.01 7.08 -10.80
N CYS A 137 -9.07 6.63 -9.98
CA CYS A 137 -7.69 7.07 -9.95
C CYS A 137 -6.80 5.98 -10.50
N MET A 138 -6.16 6.22 -11.64
CA MET A 138 -5.31 5.24 -12.29
C MET A 138 -3.85 5.67 -12.28
N GLN A 139 -2.95 4.72 -12.07
CA GLN A 139 -1.50 4.86 -12.17
C GLN A 139 -1.02 3.94 -13.31
N GLU A 140 0.12 4.26 -13.88
CA GLU A 140 0.63 3.64 -15.11
C GLU A 140 -0.38 3.66 -16.27
N TYR A 141 -1.18 4.72 -16.33
CA TYR A 141 -2.10 4.95 -17.43
C TYR A 141 -1.34 5.28 -18.71
N ASP A 142 -1.40 4.38 -19.65
CA ASP A 142 -0.79 4.57 -20.97
C ASP A 142 -1.65 3.90 -22.05
N VAL A 143 -1.62 4.44 -23.26
CA VAL A 143 -2.42 3.98 -24.41
C VAL A 143 -1.58 4.05 -25.69
N SER A 144 -1.94 3.25 -26.69
CA SER A 144 -1.26 3.19 -27.96
C SER A 144 -1.87 4.16 -28.98
N TRP A 145 -1.04 4.56 -29.95
CA TRP A 145 -1.48 5.19 -31.20
C TRP A 145 -1.86 4.15 -32.27
N ASP A 146 -1.36 2.91 -32.12
CA ASP A 146 -1.64 1.80 -33.01
C ASP A 146 -2.98 1.14 -32.62
N GLU A 147 -3.90 1.06 -33.56
CA GLU A 147 -5.25 0.49 -33.36
C GLU A 147 -5.24 -1.04 -33.07
N ASN A 148 -4.13 -1.73 -33.33
CA ASN A 148 -3.98 -3.12 -32.92
C ASN A 148 -3.90 -3.28 -31.40
N TYR A 149 -3.53 -2.23 -30.70
CA TYR A 149 -3.45 -2.14 -29.25
C TYR A 149 -4.55 -1.26 -28.68
N LEU A 150 -4.63 -1.15 -27.38
CA LEU A 150 -5.58 -0.31 -26.68
C LEU A 150 -5.29 1.17 -26.96
N THR A 151 -6.28 1.88 -27.52
CA THR A 151 -6.19 3.29 -27.85
C THR A 151 -6.98 4.16 -26.85
N GLN A 152 -6.70 5.48 -26.87
CA GLN A 152 -7.48 6.45 -26.08
C GLN A 152 -8.97 6.44 -26.47
N LYS A 153 -9.30 6.23 -27.76
CA LYS A 153 -10.69 6.11 -28.21
C LYS A 153 -11.40 4.91 -27.61
N ASP A 154 -10.71 3.78 -27.49
CA ASP A 154 -11.28 2.58 -26.84
C ASP A 154 -11.60 2.85 -25.38
N VAL A 155 -10.65 3.49 -24.63
CA VAL A 155 -10.85 3.85 -23.23
C VAL A 155 -12.04 4.82 -23.09
N GLU A 156 -12.11 5.86 -23.90
CA GLU A 156 -13.20 6.86 -23.85
C GLU A 156 -14.56 6.26 -24.19
N LYS A 157 -14.60 5.30 -25.10
CA LYS A 157 -15.83 4.58 -25.45
C LYS A 157 -16.31 3.69 -24.28
N GLU A 158 -15.41 2.90 -23.70
CA GLU A 158 -15.77 1.99 -22.60
C GLU A 158 -16.08 2.72 -21.29
N LEU A 159 -15.35 3.81 -21.00
CA LEU A 159 -15.53 4.65 -19.83
C LEU A 159 -16.34 5.94 -20.14
N SER A 160 -17.31 5.86 -21.05
CA SER A 160 -18.17 6.99 -21.46
C SER A 160 -19.06 7.53 -20.33
N ALA A 161 -19.27 6.74 -19.27
CA ALA A 161 -19.98 7.17 -18.06
C ALA A 161 -19.23 8.24 -17.24
N TYR A 162 -17.94 8.51 -17.59
CA TYR A 162 -17.10 9.50 -16.90
C TYR A 162 -16.94 10.75 -17.78
N PRO A 163 -17.83 11.75 -17.68
CA PRO A 163 -17.77 12.96 -18.52
C PRO A 163 -16.56 13.85 -18.18
N TYR A 164 -16.05 13.74 -16.95
CA TYR A 164 -14.91 14.54 -16.50
C TYR A 164 -13.68 13.66 -16.35
N ARG A 165 -12.62 14.02 -17.09
CA ARG A 165 -11.37 13.27 -17.08
C ARG A 165 -10.16 14.18 -17.22
N ARG A 166 -9.06 13.82 -16.55
CA ARG A 166 -7.75 14.47 -16.69
C ARG A 166 -6.67 13.39 -16.70
N ILE A 167 -5.87 13.42 -17.77
CA ILE A 167 -4.66 12.60 -17.89
C ILE A 167 -3.50 13.55 -17.62
N MET A 168 -2.68 13.19 -16.65
CA MET A 168 -1.60 14.01 -16.14
C MET A 168 -0.23 13.43 -16.56
N GLN A 169 0.82 14.18 -16.27
CA GLN A 169 2.18 13.67 -16.41
C GLN A 169 2.41 12.43 -15.54
N LYS A 170 3.47 11.67 -15.85
CA LYS A 170 3.85 10.45 -15.13
C LYS A 170 2.75 9.38 -15.11
N GLN A 171 1.97 9.30 -16.20
CA GLN A 171 0.96 8.27 -16.40
C GLN A 171 -0.08 8.20 -15.28
N LEU A 172 -0.46 9.35 -14.73
CA LEU A 172 -1.54 9.48 -13.76
C LEU A 172 -2.82 9.90 -14.47
N ALA A 173 -3.95 9.27 -14.13
CA ALA A 173 -5.24 9.68 -14.66
C ALA A 173 -6.32 9.70 -13.58
N CYS A 174 -7.26 10.65 -13.71
CA CYS A 174 -8.47 10.72 -12.93
C CYS A 174 -9.67 10.79 -13.88
N TYR A 175 -10.59 9.85 -13.73
CA TYR A 175 -11.89 9.81 -14.39
C TYR A 175 -12.98 9.96 -13.34
N SER A 176 -13.94 10.84 -13.57
CA SER A 176 -14.93 11.20 -12.56
C SER A 176 -16.31 11.41 -13.16
N LYS A 177 -17.34 10.99 -12.44
CA LYS A 177 -18.74 11.37 -12.71
C LYS A 177 -19.02 12.80 -12.23
N TYR A 178 -18.15 13.35 -11.36
CA TYR A 178 -18.25 14.70 -10.82
C TYR A 178 -17.32 15.67 -11.54
N PRO A 179 -17.67 16.98 -11.62
CA PRO A 179 -16.81 17.99 -12.24
C PRO A 179 -15.41 18.07 -11.63
N ILE A 180 -14.40 18.02 -12.47
CA ILE A 180 -13.00 18.31 -12.10
C ILE A 180 -12.74 19.79 -12.37
N LEU A 181 -12.72 20.61 -11.31
CA LEU A 181 -12.57 22.05 -11.36
C LEU A 181 -11.14 22.45 -11.71
N SER A 182 -10.17 21.80 -11.12
CA SER A 182 -8.75 22.04 -11.37
C SER A 182 -7.96 20.73 -11.31
N ALA A 183 -6.80 20.72 -11.96
CA ALA A 183 -5.85 19.62 -11.91
C ALA A 183 -4.43 20.14 -12.07
N ARG A 184 -3.51 19.71 -11.22
CA ARG A 184 -2.09 20.05 -11.33
C ARG A 184 -1.20 18.88 -10.92
N PHE A 185 -0.07 18.76 -11.56
CA PHE A 185 0.98 17.82 -11.18
C PHE A 185 1.77 18.39 -10.00
N LEU A 186 2.16 17.53 -9.05
CA LEU A 186 3.03 17.90 -7.94
C LEU A 186 4.49 17.64 -8.34
N ASP A 187 5.35 18.63 -8.18
CA ASP A 187 6.76 18.51 -8.54
C ASP A 187 7.52 17.59 -7.60
N CYS A 188 7.32 16.31 -7.81
CA CYS A 188 8.02 15.24 -7.13
C CYS A 188 9.27 14.87 -7.95
N LYS A 189 10.44 15.04 -7.36
CA LYS A 189 11.73 14.71 -8.01
C LYS A 189 11.82 13.22 -8.34
N SER A 190 11.34 12.82 -9.51
CA SER A 190 11.45 11.47 -10.07
C SER A 190 11.28 11.54 -11.58
N ASN A 191 11.91 10.62 -12.33
CA ASN A 191 11.76 10.56 -13.77
C ASN A 191 10.43 9.93 -14.22
N TYR A 192 9.89 8.97 -13.46
CA TYR A 192 8.73 8.17 -13.87
C TYR A 192 7.55 8.27 -12.91
N ASN A 193 7.76 8.62 -11.66
CA ASN A 193 6.79 8.60 -10.59
C ASN A 193 6.45 10.01 -10.11
N GLY A 194 5.30 10.19 -9.44
CA GLY A 194 4.89 11.47 -8.90
C GLY A 194 3.48 11.44 -8.31
N ALA A 195 2.90 12.60 -8.13
CA ALA A 195 1.53 12.75 -7.67
C ALA A 195 0.82 13.87 -8.44
N ALA A 196 -0.49 13.79 -8.54
CA ALA A 196 -1.34 14.82 -9.13
C ALA A 196 -2.48 15.17 -8.19
N LEU A 197 -2.74 16.47 -8.05
CA LEU A 197 -3.83 17.01 -7.24
C LEU A 197 -4.97 17.44 -8.15
N PHE A 198 -6.17 17.09 -7.75
CA PHE A 198 -7.42 17.44 -8.41
C PHE A 198 -8.37 18.09 -7.39
N GLU A 199 -9.13 19.07 -7.82
CA GLU A 199 -10.28 19.61 -7.09
C GLU A 199 -11.56 19.15 -7.76
N LEU A 200 -12.40 18.42 -7.03
CA LEU A 200 -13.66 17.88 -7.55
C LEU A 200 -14.85 18.50 -6.83
N LYS A 201 -15.90 18.84 -7.59
CA LYS A 201 -17.17 19.33 -7.06
C LYS A 201 -18.11 18.16 -6.82
N ILE A 202 -18.40 17.86 -5.56
CA ILE A 202 -19.35 16.80 -5.15
C ILE A 202 -20.49 17.45 -4.39
N GLY A 203 -21.68 17.43 -4.96
CA GLY A 203 -22.82 18.14 -4.39
C GLY A 203 -22.54 19.64 -4.22
N GLN A 204 -22.63 20.14 -2.98
CA GLN A 204 -22.29 21.54 -2.66
C GLN A 204 -20.83 21.73 -2.29
N ASP A 205 -20.10 20.66 -2.00
CA ASP A 205 -18.73 20.71 -1.51
C ASP A 205 -17.70 20.57 -2.64
N THR A 206 -16.52 21.08 -2.38
CA THR A 206 -15.33 20.82 -3.20
C THR A 206 -14.35 20.01 -2.35
N ILE A 207 -13.85 18.94 -2.92
CA ILE A 207 -12.86 18.08 -2.26
C ILE A 207 -11.50 18.19 -2.94
N THR A 208 -10.44 17.97 -2.18
CA THR A 208 -9.09 17.76 -2.72
C THR A 208 -8.84 16.26 -2.87
N LEU A 209 -8.52 15.82 -4.08
CA LEU A 209 -8.10 14.45 -4.39
C LEU A 209 -6.65 14.46 -4.85
N ILE A 210 -5.81 13.64 -4.24
CA ILE A 210 -4.41 13.46 -4.66
C ILE A 210 -4.23 12.01 -5.11
N ASN A 211 -3.90 11.83 -6.39
CA ASN A 211 -3.56 10.53 -6.96
C ASN A 211 -2.04 10.39 -6.97
N CYS A 212 -1.52 9.36 -6.28
CA CYS A 212 -0.09 9.11 -6.09
C CYS A 212 0.36 7.89 -6.88
N HIS A 213 1.52 7.99 -7.52
CA HIS A 213 2.36 6.88 -7.94
C HIS A 213 3.78 7.23 -7.49
N LEU A 214 4.14 6.88 -6.24
CA LEU A 214 5.40 7.28 -5.65
C LEU A 214 6.55 6.39 -6.15
N GLU A 215 7.80 6.81 -5.88
CA GLU A 215 8.99 6.17 -6.42
C GLU A 215 8.99 4.66 -6.26
N SER A 216 9.12 3.95 -7.37
CA SER A 216 9.14 2.50 -7.40
C SER A 216 10.47 1.94 -6.86
N ASN A 217 10.44 0.71 -6.39
CA ASN A 217 11.63 0.04 -5.89
C ASN A 217 12.60 -0.40 -7.01
N LYS A 218 12.23 -0.23 -8.29
CA LYS A 218 13.01 -0.55 -9.50
C LYS A 218 13.60 -1.97 -9.47
N LEU A 219 12.81 -2.92 -8.96
CA LEU A 219 13.23 -4.31 -8.85
C LEU A 219 13.23 -4.97 -10.24
N THR A 220 14.40 -5.46 -10.66
CA THR A 220 14.55 -6.18 -11.91
C THR A 220 14.08 -7.64 -11.79
N LYS A 221 13.99 -8.35 -12.91
CA LYS A 221 13.71 -9.80 -12.91
C LYS A 221 14.76 -10.57 -12.11
N GLU A 222 16.02 -10.15 -12.17
CA GLU A 222 17.13 -10.72 -11.40
C GLU A 222 16.95 -10.52 -9.91
N ASP A 223 16.54 -9.34 -9.46
CA ASP A 223 16.24 -9.06 -8.04
C ASP A 223 15.10 -9.95 -7.53
N LYS A 224 14.07 -10.13 -8.34
CA LYS A 224 12.92 -11.01 -8.03
C LYS A 224 13.36 -12.47 -7.92
N THR A 225 14.24 -12.93 -8.81
CA THR A 225 14.84 -14.27 -8.75
C THR A 225 15.71 -14.46 -7.50
N VAL A 226 16.48 -13.42 -7.12
CA VAL A 226 17.27 -13.45 -5.87
C VAL A 226 16.37 -13.63 -4.66
N TYR A 227 15.26 -12.88 -4.59
CA TYR A 227 14.30 -13.01 -3.49
C TYR A 227 13.68 -14.42 -3.43
N GLU A 228 13.27 -14.99 -4.56
CA GLU A 228 12.76 -16.37 -4.60
C GLU A 228 13.82 -17.39 -4.12
N ASN A 229 15.08 -17.20 -4.52
CA ASN A 229 16.17 -18.06 -4.10
C ASN A 229 16.49 -17.93 -2.60
N MET A 230 16.34 -16.72 -2.04
CA MET A 230 16.45 -16.52 -0.57
C MET A 230 15.44 -17.37 0.19
N LEU A 231 14.22 -17.50 -0.31
CA LEU A 231 13.17 -18.30 0.32
C LEU A 231 13.44 -19.80 0.18
N LYS A 232 14.13 -20.26 -0.90
CA LYS A 232 14.39 -21.66 -1.19
C LYS A 232 15.71 -22.16 -0.62
N SER A 233 16.77 -21.36 -0.63
CA SER A 233 18.14 -21.76 -0.30
C SER A 233 18.95 -20.57 0.24
N PRO A 234 18.76 -20.14 1.50
CA PRO A 234 19.29 -18.88 2.03
C PRO A 234 20.82 -18.85 2.27
N GLN A 235 21.54 -19.97 2.13
CA GLN A 235 22.91 -20.08 2.60
C GLN A 235 24.01 -19.87 1.53
N THR A 236 23.68 -19.53 0.30
CA THR A 236 24.68 -19.32 -0.76
C THR A 236 25.24 -17.89 -0.71
N ASP A 237 26.55 -17.73 -1.00
CA ASP A 237 27.16 -16.38 -1.07
C ASP A 237 26.53 -15.50 -2.14
N LYS A 238 26.00 -16.10 -3.20
CA LYS A 238 25.25 -15.44 -4.25
C LYS A 238 23.95 -14.83 -3.71
N VAL A 239 23.27 -15.54 -2.79
CA VAL A 239 22.06 -15.07 -2.11
C VAL A 239 22.41 -13.92 -1.17
N LYS A 240 23.46 -14.02 -0.37
CA LYS A 240 23.90 -12.95 0.54
C LYS A 240 24.20 -11.65 -0.22
N LYS A 241 24.93 -11.74 -1.35
CA LYS A 241 25.21 -10.58 -2.19
C LYS A 241 23.92 -9.97 -2.78
N GLY A 242 23.03 -10.81 -3.30
CA GLY A 242 21.75 -10.37 -3.86
C GLY A 242 20.85 -9.72 -2.81
N THR A 243 20.77 -10.27 -1.59
CA THR A 243 20.02 -9.69 -0.45
C THR A 243 20.52 -8.28 -0.13
N ARG A 244 21.84 -8.08 -0.09
CA ARG A 244 22.43 -6.76 0.17
C ARG A 244 22.08 -5.77 -0.94
N GLN A 245 22.12 -6.19 -2.21
CA GLN A 245 21.76 -5.36 -3.34
C GLN A 245 20.27 -4.99 -3.32
N LEU A 246 19.39 -5.96 -3.02
CA LEU A 246 17.98 -5.74 -2.87
C LEU A 246 17.68 -4.73 -1.73
N ALA A 247 18.30 -4.92 -0.56
CA ALA A 247 18.12 -4.00 0.56
C ALA A 247 18.60 -2.58 0.21
N ALA A 248 19.72 -2.45 -0.52
CA ALA A 248 20.20 -1.14 -0.97
C ALA A 248 19.21 -0.46 -1.91
N LYS A 249 18.65 -1.16 -2.92
CA LYS A 249 17.63 -0.60 -3.82
C LYS A 249 16.38 -0.14 -3.08
N LEU A 250 15.90 -0.94 -2.13
CA LEU A 250 14.74 -0.59 -1.29
C LEU A 250 15.03 0.65 -0.44
N ALA A 251 16.23 0.73 0.13
CA ALA A 251 16.68 1.86 0.93
C ALA A 251 16.78 3.14 0.08
N ASP A 252 17.42 3.08 -1.09
CA ASP A 252 17.54 4.22 -2.00
C ASP A 252 16.16 4.73 -2.46
N ALA A 253 15.25 3.83 -2.83
CA ALA A 253 13.89 4.19 -3.20
C ALA A 253 13.14 4.83 -2.02
N SER A 254 13.34 4.35 -0.79
CA SER A 254 12.70 4.91 0.41
C SER A 254 13.13 6.36 0.69
N VAL A 255 14.38 6.73 0.38
CA VAL A 255 14.87 8.11 0.49
C VAL A 255 14.13 9.05 -0.45
N ILE A 256 13.93 8.62 -1.71
CA ILE A 256 13.20 9.42 -2.70
C ILE A 256 11.73 9.54 -2.28
N ARG A 257 11.09 8.42 -1.90
CA ARG A 257 9.69 8.42 -1.41
C ARG A 257 9.48 9.31 -0.20
N ALA A 258 10.45 9.36 0.72
CA ALA A 258 10.36 10.25 1.89
C ALA A 258 10.24 11.74 1.50
N SER A 259 10.97 12.16 0.46
CA SER A 259 10.85 13.52 -0.09
C SER A 259 9.48 13.74 -0.74
N GLN A 260 9.01 12.78 -1.54
CA GLN A 260 7.71 12.84 -2.20
C GLN A 260 6.56 12.86 -1.19
N ALA A 261 6.64 12.03 -0.14
CA ALA A 261 5.66 11.99 0.95
C ALA A 261 5.52 13.35 1.67
N ARG A 262 6.63 14.05 1.88
CA ARG A 262 6.62 15.40 2.49
C ARG A 262 5.97 16.43 1.58
N ILE A 263 6.16 16.34 0.26
CA ILE A 263 5.48 17.21 -0.71
C ILE A 263 3.98 16.96 -0.63
N VAL A 264 3.53 15.69 -0.70
CA VAL A 264 2.11 15.32 -0.60
C VAL A 264 1.52 15.79 0.73
N ALA A 265 2.21 15.58 1.86
CA ALA A 265 1.76 16.03 3.18
C ALA A 265 1.67 17.57 3.27
N GLY A 266 2.56 18.30 2.60
CA GLY A 266 2.50 19.76 2.47
C GLY A 266 1.22 20.19 1.74
N GLU A 267 0.87 19.54 0.65
CA GLU A 267 -0.36 19.81 -0.11
C GLU A 267 -1.63 19.50 0.68
N ILE A 268 -1.63 18.39 1.44
CA ILE A 268 -2.73 18.08 2.37
C ILE A 268 -2.93 19.20 3.37
N SER A 269 -1.84 19.68 3.97
CA SER A 269 -1.86 20.75 4.97
C SER A 269 -2.26 22.10 4.39
N ALA A 270 -1.93 22.36 3.13
CA ALA A 270 -2.27 23.58 2.41
C ALA A 270 -3.68 23.56 1.80
N SER A 271 -4.36 22.42 1.81
CA SER A 271 -5.70 22.29 1.26
C SER A 271 -6.68 23.24 1.96
N ARG A 272 -7.47 23.96 1.15
CA ARG A 272 -8.55 24.85 1.64
C ARG A 272 -9.87 24.09 1.84
N HIS A 273 -9.95 22.85 1.36
CA HIS A 273 -11.15 22.03 1.43
C HIS A 273 -11.13 21.17 2.68
N SER A 274 -12.28 21.01 3.32
CA SER A 274 -12.45 20.22 4.55
C SER A 274 -12.27 18.72 4.30
N HIS A 275 -12.48 18.27 3.06
CA HIS A 275 -12.37 16.89 2.66
C HIS A 275 -11.19 16.70 1.70
N VAL A 276 -10.24 15.90 2.14
CA VAL A 276 -9.06 15.50 1.38
C VAL A 276 -9.06 13.99 1.25
N ILE A 277 -8.85 13.52 0.02
CA ILE A 277 -8.66 12.11 -0.31
C ILE A 277 -7.28 11.97 -0.94
N VAL A 278 -6.48 11.03 -0.45
CA VAL A 278 -5.21 10.67 -1.07
C VAL A 278 -5.27 9.19 -1.39
N CYS A 279 -5.06 8.83 -2.65
CA CYS A 279 -5.07 7.43 -3.06
C CYS A 279 -3.95 7.15 -4.04
N GLY A 280 -3.69 5.87 -4.29
CA GLY A 280 -2.74 5.43 -5.29
C GLY A 280 -1.74 4.42 -4.79
N ASP A 281 -0.78 4.13 -5.67
CA ASP A 281 0.36 3.29 -5.42
C ASP A 281 1.47 4.09 -4.71
N PHE A 282 1.62 3.85 -3.41
CA PHE A 282 2.68 4.50 -2.64
C PHE A 282 4.04 3.80 -2.79
N ASN A 283 4.06 2.62 -3.43
CA ASN A 283 5.24 1.75 -3.50
C ASN A 283 5.88 1.45 -2.14
N ASP A 284 5.10 1.61 -1.07
CA ASP A 284 5.51 1.44 0.32
C ASP A 284 4.35 0.91 1.17
N THR A 285 4.68 0.14 2.21
CA THR A 285 3.66 -0.50 3.06
C THR A 285 3.05 0.47 4.08
N SER A 286 1.98 0.02 4.73
CA SER A 286 1.35 0.77 5.82
C SER A 286 2.29 0.97 7.03
N ILE A 287 3.36 0.16 7.16
CA ILE A 287 4.39 0.30 8.20
C ILE A 287 5.64 0.92 7.58
N SER A 288 5.52 2.15 7.11
CA SER A 288 6.60 2.90 6.46
C SER A 288 6.60 4.38 6.84
N TYR A 289 7.74 5.02 6.66
CA TYR A 289 7.86 6.48 6.81
C TYR A 289 6.92 7.21 5.84
N THR A 290 6.85 6.76 4.59
CA THR A 290 6.01 7.32 3.54
C THR A 290 4.55 7.37 3.96
N HIS A 291 3.98 6.21 4.34
CA HIS A 291 2.60 6.10 4.78
C HIS A 291 2.34 6.96 6.03
N ARG A 292 3.22 6.89 7.05
CA ARG A 292 3.08 7.68 8.28
C ARG A 292 3.03 9.18 8.01
N VAL A 293 3.88 9.69 7.13
CA VAL A 293 3.95 11.13 6.83
C VAL A 293 2.69 11.60 6.11
N ILE A 294 2.22 10.85 5.11
CA ILE A 294 1.00 11.20 4.35
C ILE A 294 -0.25 11.05 5.22
N SER A 295 -0.33 10.01 6.05
CA SER A 295 -1.50 9.74 6.89
C SER A 295 -1.55 10.53 8.20
N GLN A 296 -0.61 11.42 8.49
CA GLN A 296 -0.51 12.12 9.78
C GLN A 296 -1.80 12.84 10.17
N SER A 297 -2.47 13.47 9.21
CA SER A 297 -3.74 14.19 9.39
C SER A 297 -4.95 13.46 8.79
N LEU A 298 -4.75 12.27 8.24
CA LEU A 298 -5.76 11.47 7.56
C LEU A 298 -5.97 10.12 8.27
N ASN A 299 -7.08 9.46 7.94
CA ASN A 299 -7.35 8.06 8.31
C ASN A 299 -7.09 7.16 7.10
N ASP A 300 -6.49 5.99 7.31
CA ASP A 300 -6.38 4.95 6.27
C ASP A 300 -7.70 4.18 6.18
N ALA A 301 -8.37 4.28 5.03
CA ALA A 301 -9.67 3.67 4.79
C ALA A 301 -9.65 2.15 4.99
N PHE A 302 -8.56 1.47 4.62
CA PHE A 302 -8.41 0.04 4.82
C PHE A 302 -8.22 -0.31 6.30
N THR A 303 -7.44 0.48 7.04
CA THR A 303 -7.28 0.30 8.49
C THR A 303 -8.58 0.49 9.24
N GLU A 304 -9.46 1.40 8.78
CA GLU A 304 -10.73 1.72 9.45
C GLU A 304 -11.87 0.77 9.07
N THR A 305 -11.89 0.18 7.88
CA THR A 305 -13.04 -0.58 7.38
C THR A 305 -12.70 -1.84 6.60
N GLY A 306 -11.41 -2.14 6.39
CA GLY A 306 -10.95 -3.31 5.67
C GLY A 306 -10.73 -4.52 6.55
N GLY A 307 -10.31 -5.63 5.95
CA GLY A 307 -10.03 -6.88 6.65
C GLY A 307 -8.85 -7.66 6.08
N GLY A 308 -8.03 -8.22 6.97
CA GLY A 308 -6.88 -9.03 6.61
C GLY A 308 -5.66 -8.25 6.16
N LEU A 309 -4.78 -8.86 5.38
CA LEU A 309 -3.50 -8.25 4.95
C LEU A 309 -3.67 -7.20 3.84
N GLY A 310 -4.77 -7.21 3.08
CA GLY A 310 -5.03 -6.27 2.00
C GLY A 310 -3.95 -6.26 0.92
N VAL A 311 -3.41 -7.41 0.57
CA VAL A 311 -2.35 -7.51 -0.44
C VAL A 311 -2.81 -6.89 -1.75
N SER A 312 -2.17 -5.82 -2.16
CA SER A 312 -2.48 -5.12 -3.40
C SER A 312 -1.45 -5.34 -4.51
N TYR A 313 -0.21 -5.69 -4.17
CA TYR A 313 0.83 -6.08 -5.11
C TYR A 313 1.12 -7.57 -5.03
N ASN A 314 1.08 -8.26 -6.17
CA ASN A 314 1.21 -9.72 -6.26
C ASN A 314 2.05 -10.13 -7.47
N MET A 315 3.36 -9.98 -7.38
CA MET A 315 4.25 -10.48 -8.42
C MET A 315 5.46 -11.21 -7.80
N HIS A 316 5.81 -12.37 -8.36
CA HIS A 316 6.99 -13.15 -7.95
C HIS A 316 7.09 -13.40 -6.43
N ARG A 317 5.96 -13.72 -5.77
CA ARG A 317 5.86 -13.96 -4.31
C ARG A 317 6.12 -12.71 -3.44
N PHE A 318 6.18 -11.52 -4.01
CA PHE A 318 6.08 -10.27 -3.28
C PHE A 318 4.61 -9.97 -3.02
N TYR A 319 4.17 -10.19 -1.79
CA TYR A 319 2.78 -10.00 -1.37
C TYR A 319 2.73 -8.83 -0.39
N PHE A 320 2.51 -7.63 -0.90
CA PHE A 320 2.49 -6.42 -0.07
C PHE A 320 1.24 -5.58 -0.34
N LYS A 321 0.77 -4.88 0.70
CA LYS A 321 -0.19 -3.79 0.54
C LYS A 321 0.61 -2.52 0.35
N ILE A 322 0.61 -1.98 -0.87
CA ILE A 322 1.32 -0.76 -1.26
C ILE A 322 0.40 0.28 -1.92
N ASP A 323 -0.84 -0.11 -2.21
CA ASP A 323 -1.91 0.77 -2.65
C ASP A 323 -2.77 1.18 -1.46
N HIS A 324 -3.08 2.47 -1.37
CA HIS A 324 -3.75 3.06 -0.22
C HIS A 324 -4.86 4.01 -0.64
N ILE A 325 -5.88 4.16 0.21
CA ILE A 325 -6.87 5.25 0.19
C ILE A 325 -6.89 5.86 1.58
N LEU A 326 -6.56 7.13 1.68
CA LEU A 326 -6.55 7.90 2.92
C LEU A 326 -7.58 9.03 2.81
N THR A 327 -8.30 9.33 3.88
CA THR A 327 -9.35 10.36 3.91
C THR A 327 -9.19 11.27 5.12
N SER A 328 -9.69 12.50 5.03
CA SER A 328 -9.78 13.40 6.17
C SER A 328 -10.48 12.73 7.36
N LYS A 329 -10.05 13.04 8.58
CA LYS A 329 -10.54 12.40 9.82
C LYS A 329 -12.04 12.57 10.07
N ASN A 330 -12.64 13.62 9.54
CA ASN A 330 -14.08 13.91 9.60
C ASN A 330 -14.90 13.21 8.52
N THR A 331 -14.26 12.45 7.63
CA THR A 331 -14.90 11.72 6.53
C THR A 331 -15.19 10.28 6.96
N LYS A 332 -16.43 9.82 6.74
CA LYS A 332 -16.80 8.43 6.99
C LYS A 332 -16.49 7.56 5.79
N VAL A 333 -15.93 6.40 6.04
CA VAL A 333 -15.56 5.43 5.00
C VAL A 333 -16.24 4.10 5.27
N TYR A 334 -16.63 3.40 4.20
CA TYR A 334 -17.27 2.09 4.28
C TYR A 334 -16.62 1.12 3.30
N ASN A 335 -16.49 -0.13 3.74
CA ASN A 335 -16.13 -1.28 2.91
C ASN A 335 -14.88 -1.06 2.04
N CYS A 336 -13.79 -0.62 2.64
CA CYS A 336 -12.52 -0.54 1.93
C CYS A 336 -11.98 -1.95 1.69
N ILE A 337 -11.84 -2.33 0.44
CA ILE A 337 -11.37 -3.66 0.04
C ILE A 337 -10.31 -3.57 -1.05
N VAL A 338 -9.41 -4.55 -1.06
CA VAL A 338 -8.55 -4.86 -2.21
C VAL A 338 -9.23 -5.99 -2.98
N ASP A 339 -9.54 -5.75 -4.25
CA ASP A 339 -10.34 -6.65 -5.07
C ASP A 339 -9.45 -7.60 -5.88
N HIS A 340 -9.42 -8.86 -5.50
CA HIS A 340 -8.63 -9.91 -6.15
C HIS A 340 -9.34 -10.60 -7.33
N SER A 341 -10.50 -10.09 -7.77
CA SER A 341 -11.27 -10.70 -8.86
C SER A 341 -10.64 -10.47 -10.24
N ILE A 342 -9.80 -9.43 -10.39
CA ILE A 342 -9.04 -9.13 -11.62
C ILE A 342 -7.55 -9.40 -11.42
N LYS A 343 -6.87 -9.94 -12.46
CA LYS A 343 -5.46 -10.38 -12.40
C LYS A 343 -4.62 -9.91 -13.59
N ASP A 344 -5.11 -8.93 -14.33
CA ASP A 344 -4.47 -8.45 -15.56
C ASP A 344 -3.39 -7.37 -15.29
N SER A 345 -3.21 -6.98 -14.03
CA SER A 345 -2.10 -6.18 -13.54
C SER A 345 -1.32 -6.94 -12.47
N ASP A 346 -0.10 -6.53 -12.18
CA ASP A 346 0.65 -6.95 -11.00
C ASP A 346 0.14 -6.27 -9.70
N HIS A 347 -0.79 -5.35 -9.83
CA HIS A 347 -1.56 -4.78 -8.73
C HIS A 347 -3.00 -5.25 -8.74
N TYR A 348 -3.63 -5.22 -7.56
CA TYR A 348 -5.08 -5.35 -7.38
C TYR A 348 -5.68 -3.98 -7.04
N PRO A 349 -6.84 -3.63 -7.60
CA PRO A 349 -7.49 -2.36 -7.28
C PRO A 349 -7.93 -2.30 -5.83
N ILE A 350 -7.78 -1.12 -5.22
CA ILE A 350 -8.34 -0.79 -3.91
C ILE A 350 -9.53 0.14 -4.10
N LYS A 351 -10.62 -0.12 -3.39
CA LYS A 351 -11.87 0.66 -3.50
C LYS A 351 -12.57 0.79 -2.16
N CYS A 352 -13.29 1.89 -1.97
CA CYS A 352 -14.13 2.13 -0.80
C CYS A 352 -15.28 3.08 -1.14
N TYR A 353 -16.25 3.18 -0.23
CA TYR A 353 -17.31 4.18 -0.29
C TYR A 353 -17.03 5.27 0.75
N ILE A 354 -17.29 6.51 0.38
CA ILE A 354 -16.98 7.72 1.15
C ILE A 354 -18.23 8.56 1.30
N LEU A 355 -18.49 9.05 2.53
CA LEU A 355 -19.61 9.92 2.89
C LEU A 355 -19.08 11.20 3.52
#